data_d84db22baf27fa3f9c5f725fad534d2e
#
_entry.id   d84db22baf27fa3f9c5f725fad534d2e
#
_cell.length_a   1.000
_cell.length_b   1.000
_cell.length_c   1.000
_cell.angle_alpha   90.00
_cell.angle_beta   90.00
_cell.angle_gamma   90.00
#
_symmetry.space_group_name_H-M   'P 1'
#
loop_
_entity.id
_entity.type
_entity.pdbx_description
1 polymer ?
#
loop_
_entity_poly.entity_id
_entity_poly.type
_entity_poly.pdbx_seq_one_letter_code
_entity_poly.pdbx_strand_id
1 'polypeptide(L)'
;MIMNFEPIPAETSTPNLSTKKSSPKWFNYLVPVATLLGLALLGRYFYIPGNTQALAQVPAEKAVVQDKEKAKTEKIAAPEFEGGVAWLNTAKPISIKDLKGKIVLLDFWTLCCINCIHTLPDLAKLEKKYANELVVIGVHSAKFENEKETESIRKAIARYEIKHPVVNDANMKIWRTYGVNSWPTLVLLDSEGNFVAKGSGEGLHDAVDLAIAKLVKSGRENKTLNEKPIDFGQSVEKATSPLYFPGKVLADAESKRIFIADS
;
A
#
# COMPACT_ATOMS: atom_id res chain seq x y z
N MET A 1 -16.27 -5.66 5.04
CA MET A 1 -15.53 -4.45 5.48
C MET A 1 -14.15 -4.53 4.85
N ILE A 2 -13.89 -3.70 3.86
CA ILE A 2 -12.58 -3.62 3.19
C ILE A 2 -11.65 -2.87 4.14
N MET A 3 -10.57 -3.51 4.57
CA MET A 3 -9.54 -2.84 5.37
C MET A 3 -8.64 -2.01 4.46
N ASN A 4 -8.31 -0.80 4.87
CA ASN A 4 -7.25 -0.01 4.24
C ASN A 4 -5.95 -0.25 5.00
N PHE A 5 -4.83 -0.29 4.28
CA PHE A 5 -3.52 -0.19 4.89
C PHE A 5 -3.24 1.29 5.18
N GLU A 6 -2.98 1.61 6.44
CA GLU A 6 -2.50 2.95 6.79
C GLU A 6 -0.98 2.90 7.03
N PRO A 7 -0.23 3.87 6.52
CA PRO A 7 1.20 3.94 6.80
C PRO A 7 1.43 4.20 8.29
N ILE A 8 2.40 3.50 8.88
CA ILE A 8 2.86 3.78 10.24
C ILE A 8 3.57 5.14 10.18
N PRO A 9 3.22 6.12 11.03
CA PRO A 9 3.89 7.40 11.03
C PRO A 9 5.37 7.21 11.31
N ALA A 10 6.22 7.76 10.45
CA ALA A 10 7.66 7.77 10.63
C ALA A 10 7.98 8.50 11.94
N GLU A 11 8.70 7.86 12.86
CA GLU A 11 9.29 8.53 14.01
C GLU A 11 10.29 9.58 13.51
N THR A 12 9.86 10.83 13.51
CA THR A 12 10.74 11.96 13.20
C THR A 12 11.66 12.21 14.38
N SER A 13 12.80 11.56 14.38
CA SER A 13 13.93 11.98 15.22
C SER A 13 14.59 13.20 14.58
N THR A 14 14.06 14.38 14.84
CA THR A 14 14.76 15.63 14.54
C THR A 14 15.76 15.93 15.65
N PRO A 15 17.04 16.24 15.34
CA PRO A 15 17.96 16.75 16.33
C PRO A 15 17.53 18.16 16.75
N ASN A 16 17.40 18.32 18.04
CA ASN A 16 17.05 19.56 18.73
C ASN A 16 18.10 20.63 18.49
N LEU A 17 17.85 21.56 17.55
CA LEU A 17 18.65 22.79 17.44
C LEU A 17 18.00 23.86 18.32
N SER A 18 18.51 23.95 19.57
CA SER A 18 18.23 25.02 20.52
C SER A 18 18.69 26.37 19.96
N THR A 19 17.77 27.19 19.50
CA THR A 19 17.99 28.64 19.41
C THR A 19 17.10 29.33 20.43
N LYS A 20 17.72 29.72 21.55
CA LYS A 20 17.17 30.56 22.61
C LYS A 20 16.91 31.96 22.03
N LYS A 21 15.67 32.30 21.65
CA LYS A 21 15.23 33.69 21.48
C LYS A 21 14.57 34.15 22.79
N SER A 22 15.22 35.06 23.47
CA SER A 22 14.70 35.74 24.64
C SER A 22 13.56 36.69 24.25
N SER A 23 12.37 36.44 24.80
CA SER A 23 11.24 37.36 24.69
C SER A 23 11.39 38.52 25.73
N PRO A 24 10.93 39.74 25.45
CA PRO A 24 11.05 40.88 26.32
C PRO A 24 10.16 40.72 27.59
N LYS A 25 10.72 41.06 28.75
CA LYS A 25 10.15 40.83 30.09
C LYS A 25 8.91 41.67 30.45
N TRP A 26 8.34 42.45 29.57
CA TRP A 26 7.17 43.31 29.88
C TRP A 26 5.79 42.67 29.59
N PHE A 27 5.77 41.48 28.96
CA PHE A 27 4.51 40.78 28.61
C PHE A 27 3.86 40.03 29.79
N ASN A 28 4.53 39.93 30.96
CA ASN A 28 4.07 39.10 32.06
C ASN A 28 3.19 39.84 33.09
N TYR A 29 2.84 41.11 32.88
CA TYR A 29 2.13 41.90 33.91
C TYR A 29 0.70 42.32 33.53
N LEU A 30 0.20 42.02 32.35
CA LEU A 30 -1.13 42.48 31.91
C LEU A 30 -2.22 41.38 31.81
N VAL A 31 -1.90 40.12 32.10
CA VAL A 31 -2.88 39.03 31.94
C VAL A 31 -3.66 38.62 33.21
N PRO A 32 -3.23 38.92 34.45
CA PRO A 32 -3.97 38.40 35.63
C PRO A 32 -5.15 39.27 36.12
N VAL A 33 -5.40 40.46 35.59
CA VAL A 33 -6.48 41.32 36.10
C VAL A 33 -7.82 41.14 35.37
N ALA A 34 -7.81 40.70 34.14
CA ALA A 34 -9.02 40.51 33.35
C ALA A 34 -9.76 39.18 33.62
N THR A 35 -9.09 38.18 34.18
CA THR A 35 -9.67 36.84 34.41
C THR A 35 -10.41 36.72 35.78
N LEU A 36 -10.18 37.60 36.73
CA LEU A 36 -10.87 37.55 38.02
C LEU A 36 -12.21 38.25 38.07
N LEU A 37 -12.51 39.17 37.14
CA LEU A 37 -13.82 39.80 37.00
C LEU A 37 -14.84 39.01 36.16
N GLY A 38 -14.39 38.09 35.31
CA GLY A 38 -15.27 37.25 34.51
C GLY A 38 -15.89 36.07 35.26
N LEU A 39 -15.24 35.60 36.34
CA LEU A 39 -15.73 34.44 37.10
C LEU A 39 -16.78 34.80 38.18
N ALA A 40 -16.87 36.06 38.59
CA ALA A 40 -17.87 36.51 39.60
C ALA A 40 -19.25 36.75 39.01
N LEU A 41 -19.37 36.90 37.69
CA LEU A 41 -20.68 37.13 36.99
C LEU A 41 -21.31 35.84 36.44
N LEU A 42 -20.55 34.75 36.27
CA LEU A 42 -21.08 33.46 35.83
C LEU A 42 -21.59 32.57 36.98
N GLY A 43 -21.22 32.86 38.22
CA GLY A 43 -21.67 32.10 39.40
C GLY A 43 -23.11 32.36 39.84
N ARG A 44 -23.79 33.35 39.25
CA ARG A 44 -25.15 33.75 39.66
C ARG A 44 -26.24 33.26 38.72
N TYR A 45 -25.88 32.59 37.62
CA TYR A 45 -26.83 32.09 36.59
C TYR A 45 -27.14 30.59 36.67
N PHE A 46 -26.47 29.85 37.54
CA PHE A 46 -26.67 28.39 37.68
C PHE A 46 -26.94 27.95 39.12
N TYR A 47 -27.77 28.74 39.88
CA TYR A 47 -28.32 28.21 41.14
C TYR A 47 -29.70 27.64 40.86
N ILE A 48 -29.79 26.33 40.62
CA ILE A 48 -31.06 25.58 40.62
C ILE A 48 -31.16 24.93 42.00
N PRO A 49 -32.11 25.32 42.85
CA PRO A 49 -32.32 24.68 44.14
C PRO A 49 -32.88 23.28 43.96
N GLY A 50 -32.36 22.38 44.71
CA GLY A 50 -32.47 20.97 44.69
C GLY A 50 -33.83 20.32 44.57
N ASN A 51 -33.83 19.18 43.95
CA ASN A 51 -34.75 18.10 44.25
C ASN A 51 -33.94 16.83 44.47
N THR A 52 -33.55 16.60 45.75
CA THR A 52 -32.97 15.35 46.24
C THR A 52 -34.07 14.39 46.61
N GLN A 53 -34.73 13.77 45.64
CA GLN A 53 -35.47 12.50 45.84
C GLN A 53 -35.72 11.83 44.51
N ALA A 54 -34.98 10.79 44.27
CA ALA A 54 -35.32 9.57 43.53
C ALA A 54 -34.04 8.92 42.94
N LEU A 55 -33.16 8.43 43.80
CA LEU A 55 -32.34 7.27 43.44
C LEU A 55 -33.23 6.06 43.59
N ALA A 56 -34.21 5.90 42.67
CA ALA A 56 -34.92 4.65 42.46
C ALA A 56 -33.94 3.69 41.80
N GLN A 57 -33.75 2.56 42.46
CA GLN A 57 -33.00 1.40 42.06
C GLN A 57 -33.33 1.04 40.62
N VAL A 58 -32.35 1.18 39.73
CA VAL A 58 -32.37 0.50 38.41
C VAL A 58 -32.10 -0.97 38.71
N PRO A 59 -33.02 -1.90 38.39
CA PRO A 59 -32.73 -3.32 38.51
C PRO A 59 -31.53 -3.65 37.64
N ALA A 60 -30.58 -4.43 38.19
CA ALA A 60 -29.51 -5.03 37.43
C ALA A 60 -30.12 -5.94 36.35
N GLU A 61 -30.46 -5.32 35.21
CA GLU A 61 -30.90 -6.04 34.05
C GLU A 61 -29.69 -6.78 33.51
N LYS A 62 -29.85 -8.10 33.52
CA LYS A 62 -28.90 -9.10 33.07
C LYS A 62 -28.17 -8.61 31.85
N ALA A 63 -26.83 -8.48 31.97
CA ALA A 63 -25.95 -8.33 30.82
C ALA A 63 -26.30 -9.47 29.86
N VAL A 64 -27.06 -9.16 28.83
CA VAL A 64 -27.24 -10.01 27.67
C VAL A 64 -25.86 -10.09 27.06
N VAL A 65 -25.20 -11.21 27.34
CA VAL A 65 -24.06 -11.66 26.55
C VAL A 65 -24.61 -11.85 25.15
N GLN A 66 -24.57 -10.77 24.37
CA GLN A 66 -24.79 -10.90 22.94
C GLN A 66 -23.66 -11.80 22.46
N ASP A 67 -23.99 -13.04 22.19
CA ASP A 67 -23.25 -13.88 21.29
C ASP A 67 -22.86 -13.01 20.12
N LYS A 68 -21.56 -12.71 20.02
CA LYS A 68 -20.97 -12.19 18.79
C LYS A 68 -21.11 -13.32 17.77
N GLU A 69 -22.30 -13.47 17.26
CA GLU A 69 -22.57 -14.20 16.04
C GLU A 69 -21.55 -13.68 15.04
N LYS A 70 -20.63 -14.56 14.67
CA LYS A 70 -19.51 -14.31 13.77
C LYS A 70 -20.11 -13.80 12.48
N ALA A 71 -20.28 -12.48 12.37
CA ALA A 71 -20.82 -11.86 11.19
C ALA A 71 -19.99 -12.40 10.02
N LYS A 72 -20.59 -13.27 9.22
CA LYS A 72 -20.01 -13.84 8.03
C LYS A 72 -19.80 -12.69 7.07
N THR A 73 -18.62 -12.06 7.17
CA THR A 73 -18.24 -10.96 6.29
C THR A 73 -18.35 -11.49 4.87
N GLU A 74 -19.25 -10.95 4.09
CA GLU A 74 -19.46 -11.35 2.71
C GLU A 74 -18.14 -11.16 1.95
N LYS A 75 -17.61 -12.27 1.43
CA LYS A 75 -16.34 -12.27 0.69
C LYS A 75 -16.60 -11.70 -0.69
N ILE A 76 -15.85 -10.68 -1.06
CA ILE A 76 -15.94 -10.03 -2.37
C ILE A 76 -14.88 -10.67 -3.27
N ALA A 77 -15.29 -11.41 -4.28
CA ALA A 77 -14.37 -11.98 -5.25
C ALA A 77 -13.63 -10.89 -6.03
N ALA A 78 -12.32 -11.06 -6.18
CA ALA A 78 -11.51 -10.15 -6.98
C ALA A 78 -11.86 -10.28 -8.48
N PRO A 79 -11.93 -9.15 -9.20
CA PRO A 79 -12.12 -9.18 -10.65
C PRO A 79 -10.94 -9.83 -11.38
N GLU A 80 -11.20 -10.41 -12.56
CA GLU A 80 -10.14 -10.91 -13.44
C GLU A 80 -9.33 -9.77 -14.09
N PHE A 81 -8.16 -10.09 -14.66
CA PHE A 81 -7.27 -9.14 -15.33
C PHE A 81 -7.72 -8.79 -16.75
N GLU A 82 -9.03 -8.57 -16.93
CA GLU A 82 -9.57 -8.23 -18.23
C GLU A 82 -9.07 -6.87 -18.76
N GLY A 83 -8.56 -6.86 -19.98
CA GLY A 83 -8.06 -5.65 -20.64
C GLY A 83 -6.55 -5.48 -20.55
N GLY A 84 -5.84 -6.38 -19.90
CA GLY A 84 -4.39 -6.48 -20.01
C GLY A 84 -3.99 -6.82 -21.44
N VAL A 85 -3.12 -5.99 -22.05
CA VAL A 85 -2.74 -6.12 -23.46
C VAL A 85 -1.56 -7.06 -23.68
N ALA A 86 -0.73 -7.24 -22.66
CA ALA A 86 0.43 -8.12 -22.68
C ALA A 86 0.79 -8.58 -21.27
N TRP A 87 1.51 -9.69 -21.18
CA TRP A 87 2.10 -10.21 -19.97
C TRP A 87 3.61 -10.35 -20.10
N LEU A 88 4.35 -10.05 -19.04
CA LEU A 88 5.80 -10.12 -18.97
C LEU A 88 6.20 -10.94 -17.74
N ASN A 89 7.42 -11.48 -17.72
CA ASN A 89 7.92 -12.40 -16.69
C ASN A 89 7.04 -13.64 -16.48
N THR A 90 6.32 -14.04 -17.52
CA THR A 90 5.51 -15.26 -17.50
C THR A 90 5.37 -15.80 -18.93
N ALA A 91 5.24 -17.11 -19.07
CA ALA A 91 5.08 -17.77 -20.38
C ALA A 91 3.66 -17.60 -20.97
N LYS A 92 2.66 -17.27 -20.14
CA LYS A 92 1.25 -17.15 -20.55
C LYS A 92 0.50 -16.14 -19.69
N PRO A 93 -0.62 -15.61 -20.16
CA PRO A 93 -1.52 -14.82 -19.33
C PRO A 93 -1.95 -15.58 -18.06
N ILE A 94 -2.08 -14.86 -16.96
CA ILE A 94 -2.46 -15.39 -15.66
C ILE A 94 -3.88 -14.91 -15.34
N SER A 95 -4.71 -15.77 -14.77
CA SER A 95 -6.02 -15.42 -14.23
C SER A 95 -6.04 -15.51 -12.70
N ILE A 96 -6.99 -14.86 -12.05
CA ILE A 96 -7.20 -15.02 -10.59
C ILE A 96 -7.48 -16.49 -10.23
N LYS A 97 -8.10 -17.24 -11.13
CA LYS A 97 -8.36 -18.67 -10.96
C LYS A 97 -7.09 -19.51 -10.89
N ASP A 98 -6.06 -19.15 -11.67
CA ASP A 98 -4.76 -19.83 -11.69
C ASP A 98 -4.00 -19.62 -10.38
N LEU A 99 -4.34 -18.56 -9.63
CA LEU A 99 -3.70 -18.17 -8.37
C LEU A 99 -4.41 -18.72 -7.12
N LYS A 100 -5.48 -19.50 -7.27
CA LYS A 100 -6.16 -20.11 -6.14
C LYS A 100 -5.21 -20.98 -5.31
N GLY A 101 -5.30 -20.81 -4.01
CA GLY A 101 -4.37 -21.43 -3.07
C GLY A 101 -3.19 -20.53 -2.71
N LYS A 102 -3.04 -19.35 -3.35
CA LYS A 102 -2.03 -18.36 -3.04
C LYS A 102 -2.65 -17.09 -2.49
N ILE A 103 -1.95 -16.48 -1.54
CA ILE A 103 -2.18 -15.08 -1.23
C ILE A 103 -1.63 -14.26 -2.39
N VAL A 104 -2.40 -13.30 -2.88
CA VAL A 104 -2.00 -12.50 -4.04
C VAL A 104 -1.86 -11.03 -3.62
N LEU A 105 -0.73 -10.42 -3.97
CA LEU A 105 -0.49 -9.00 -3.80
C LEU A 105 -0.38 -8.36 -5.19
N LEU A 106 -1.35 -7.52 -5.54
CA LEU A 106 -1.32 -6.74 -6.76
C LEU A 106 -0.60 -5.44 -6.48
N ASP A 107 0.42 -5.13 -7.27
CA ASP A 107 1.14 -3.87 -7.25
C ASP A 107 0.74 -3.03 -8.48
N PHE A 108 -0.08 -2.01 -8.26
CA PHE A 108 -0.43 -1.03 -9.30
C PHE A 108 0.64 0.03 -9.39
N TRP A 109 1.44 -0.03 -10.44
CA TRP A 109 2.60 0.81 -10.64
C TRP A 109 2.68 1.41 -12.05
N THR A 110 3.62 2.32 -12.25
CA THR A 110 4.01 2.81 -13.57
C THR A 110 5.50 3.15 -13.59
N LEU A 111 6.14 2.99 -14.75
CA LEU A 111 7.61 3.01 -14.86
C LEU A 111 8.26 4.37 -14.54
N CYS A 112 7.53 5.49 -14.65
CA CYS A 112 8.03 6.83 -14.30
C CYS A 112 7.76 7.22 -12.83
N CYS A 113 7.11 6.37 -12.04
CA CYS A 113 6.68 6.68 -10.68
C CYS A 113 7.78 6.38 -9.67
N ILE A 114 8.48 7.40 -9.18
CA ILE A 114 9.57 7.23 -8.21
C ILE A 114 9.11 6.53 -6.93
N ASN A 115 7.92 6.85 -6.42
CA ASN A 115 7.34 6.22 -5.23
C ASN A 115 7.08 4.72 -5.47
N CYS A 116 6.68 4.34 -6.69
CA CYS A 116 6.52 2.92 -7.04
C CYS A 116 7.87 2.19 -7.03
N ILE A 117 8.92 2.84 -7.55
CA ILE A 117 10.28 2.28 -7.56
C ILE A 117 10.78 2.07 -6.12
N HIS A 118 10.48 2.99 -5.21
CA HIS A 118 10.84 2.86 -3.79
C HIS A 118 10.15 1.70 -3.09
N THR A 119 8.99 1.23 -3.57
CA THR A 119 8.30 0.06 -2.98
C THR A 119 8.84 -1.28 -3.46
N LEU A 120 9.55 -1.35 -4.60
CA LEU A 120 10.04 -2.61 -5.17
C LEU A 120 10.94 -3.42 -4.24
N PRO A 121 11.90 -2.82 -3.49
CA PRO A 121 12.71 -3.57 -2.52
C PRO A 121 11.87 -4.22 -1.41
N ASP A 122 10.78 -3.60 -1.00
CA ASP A 122 9.89 -4.12 0.02
C ASP A 122 9.05 -5.28 -0.53
N LEU A 123 8.58 -5.18 -1.78
CA LEU A 123 7.93 -6.30 -2.47
C LEU A 123 8.87 -7.50 -2.58
N ALA A 124 10.14 -7.28 -2.99
CA ALA A 124 11.13 -8.34 -3.08
C ALA A 124 11.40 -9.03 -1.73
N LYS A 125 11.38 -8.29 -0.60
CA LYS A 125 11.48 -8.87 0.75
C LYS A 125 10.28 -9.77 1.07
N LEU A 126 9.06 -9.32 0.74
CA LEU A 126 7.83 -10.09 0.94
C LEU A 126 7.81 -11.35 0.09
N GLU A 127 8.19 -11.26 -1.20
CA GLU A 127 8.32 -12.42 -2.10
C GLU A 127 9.31 -13.46 -1.55
N LYS A 128 10.46 -12.99 -1.06
CA LYS A 128 11.45 -13.89 -0.44
C LYS A 128 10.93 -14.52 0.86
N LYS A 129 10.26 -13.75 1.71
CA LYS A 129 9.75 -14.22 3.01
C LYS A 129 8.63 -15.24 2.85
N TYR A 130 7.76 -15.04 1.89
CA TYR A 130 6.57 -15.87 1.65
C TYR A 130 6.62 -16.59 0.29
N ALA A 131 7.79 -17.10 -0.08
CA ALA A 131 8.06 -17.65 -1.42
C ALA A 131 7.11 -18.77 -1.84
N ASN A 132 6.52 -19.48 -0.88
CA ASN A 132 5.60 -20.59 -1.14
C ASN A 132 4.12 -20.19 -1.02
N GLU A 133 3.82 -19.10 -0.33
CA GLU A 133 2.46 -18.70 0.01
C GLU A 133 1.96 -17.50 -0.79
N LEU A 134 2.87 -16.57 -1.14
CA LEU A 134 2.58 -15.30 -1.78
C LEU A 134 2.91 -15.34 -3.27
N VAL A 135 2.05 -14.73 -4.07
CA VAL A 135 2.35 -14.33 -5.45
C VAL A 135 2.16 -12.83 -5.56
N VAL A 136 3.19 -12.12 -6.03
CA VAL A 136 3.07 -10.72 -6.42
C VAL A 136 2.76 -10.65 -7.91
N ILE A 137 1.84 -9.77 -8.30
CA ILE A 137 1.54 -9.45 -9.70
C ILE A 137 1.65 -7.94 -9.88
N GLY A 138 2.57 -7.50 -10.71
CA GLY A 138 2.65 -6.11 -11.12
C GLY A 138 1.55 -5.79 -12.12
N VAL A 139 0.78 -4.75 -11.87
CA VAL A 139 -0.21 -4.20 -12.80
C VAL A 139 0.32 -2.85 -13.27
N HIS A 140 0.96 -2.85 -14.44
CA HIS A 140 1.50 -1.61 -14.99
C HIS A 140 0.40 -0.81 -15.67
N SER A 141 -0.10 0.21 -14.98
CA SER A 141 -1.14 1.12 -15.48
C SER A 141 -0.50 2.45 -15.89
N ALA A 142 -0.39 2.67 -17.19
CA ALA A 142 0.38 3.78 -17.76
C ALA A 142 -0.15 5.16 -17.37
N LYS A 143 0.73 6.05 -16.89
CA LYS A 143 0.42 7.45 -16.61
C LYS A 143 0.51 8.32 -17.86
N PHE A 144 1.47 8.01 -18.73
CA PHE A 144 1.74 8.74 -19.95
C PHE A 144 1.67 7.82 -21.17
N GLU A 145 1.48 8.40 -22.36
CA GLU A 145 1.28 7.65 -23.60
C GLU A 145 2.46 6.72 -23.92
N ASN A 146 3.69 7.19 -23.77
CA ASN A 146 4.91 6.43 -24.04
C ASN A 146 5.14 5.26 -23.07
N GLU A 147 4.42 5.20 -21.95
CA GLU A 147 4.50 4.13 -20.97
C GLU A 147 3.58 2.95 -21.31
N LYS A 148 2.69 3.10 -22.26
CA LYS A 148 1.79 2.04 -22.74
C LYS A 148 2.53 0.95 -23.50
N GLU A 149 3.69 1.27 -24.05
CA GLU A 149 4.49 0.37 -24.85
C GLU A 149 5.07 -0.77 -24.01
N THR A 150 4.75 -2.01 -24.38
CA THR A 150 5.20 -3.22 -23.67
C THR A 150 6.73 -3.29 -23.58
N GLU A 151 7.44 -2.82 -24.60
CA GLU A 151 8.90 -2.82 -24.61
C GLU A 151 9.50 -1.83 -23.58
N SER A 152 8.85 -0.69 -23.35
CA SER A 152 9.25 0.26 -22.31
C SER A 152 9.11 -0.37 -20.92
N ILE A 153 8.02 -1.11 -20.69
CA ILE A 153 7.79 -1.85 -19.44
C ILE A 153 8.84 -2.96 -19.27
N ARG A 154 9.17 -3.69 -20.34
CA ARG A 154 10.21 -4.73 -20.33
C ARG A 154 11.55 -4.19 -19.90
N LYS A 155 11.96 -3.03 -20.42
CA LYS A 155 13.19 -2.35 -20.02
C LYS A 155 13.17 -1.95 -18.54
N ALA A 156 12.06 -1.41 -18.06
CA ALA A 156 11.90 -1.06 -16.66
C ALA A 156 11.98 -2.29 -15.73
N ILE A 157 11.33 -3.42 -16.11
CA ILE A 157 11.43 -4.70 -15.41
C ILE A 157 12.88 -5.15 -15.28
N ALA A 158 13.64 -5.09 -16.38
CA ALA A 158 15.05 -5.48 -16.38
C ALA A 158 15.90 -4.52 -15.52
N ARG A 159 15.66 -3.21 -15.62
CA ARG A 159 16.39 -2.18 -14.86
C ARG A 159 16.19 -2.31 -13.36
N TYR A 160 14.96 -2.56 -12.93
CA TYR A 160 14.60 -2.64 -11.51
C TYR A 160 14.59 -4.06 -10.98
N GLU A 161 15.07 -5.02 -11.78
CA GLU A 161 15.17 -6.43 -11.43
C GLU A 161 13.86 -7.05 -10.92
N ILE A 162 12.72 -6.62 -11.46
CA ILE A 162 11.40 -7.15 -11.09
C ILE A 162 11.33 -8.61 -11.51
N LYS A 163 11.00 -9.51 -10.57
CA LYS A 163 10.97 -10.96 -10.81
C LYS A 163 9.57 -11.52 -10.98
N HIS A 164 8.59 -10.88 -10.39
CA HIS A 164 7.19 -11.31 -10.48
C HIS A 164 6.58 -11.04 -11.87
N PRO A 165 5.51 -11.75 -12.23
CA PRO A 165 4.74 -11.48 -13.45
C PRO A 165 4.18 -10.05 -13.46
N VAL A 166 4.18 -9.45 -14.65
CA VAL A 166 3.64 -8.11 -14.87
C VAL A 166 2.63 -8.12 -16.00
N VAL A 167 1.45 -7.54 -15.78
CA VAL A 167 0.46 -7.28 -16.82
C VAL A 167 0.54 -5.82 -17.27
N ASN A 168 0.54 -5.59 -18.59
CA ASN A 168 0.44 -4.26 -19.17
C ASN A 168 -1.04 -3.85 -19.26
N ASP A 169 -1.48 -2.99 -18.35
CA ASP A 169 -2.81 -2.36 -18.33
C ASP A 169 -2.79 -1.02 -19.07
N ALA A 170 -2.31 -1.01 -20.31
CA ALA A 170 -2.13 0.19 -21.13
C ALA A 170 -3.39 1.08 -21.24
N ASN A 171 -4.56 0.49 -21.16
CA ASN A 171 -5.85 1.18 -21.25
C ASN A 171 -6.48 1.48 -19.89
N MET A 172 -5.78 1.20 -18.79
CA MET A 172 -6.24 1.38 -17.41
C MET A 172 -7.60 0.70 -17.12
N LYS A 173 -7.90 -0.42 -17.76
CA LYS A 173 -9.15 -1.16 -17.53
C LYS A 173 -9.09 -1.89 -16.20
N ILE A 174 -7.98 -2.58 -15.91
CA ILE A 174 -7.75 -3.26 -14.62
C ILE A 174 -7.72 -2.23 -13.50
N TRP A 175 -7.00 -1.11 -13.69
CA TRP A 175 -6.97 0.03 -12.78
C TRP A 175 -8.37 0.48 -12.36
N ARG A 176 -9.24 0.74 -13.34
CA ARG A 176 -10.61 1.20 -13.07
C ARG A 176 -11.45 0.13 -12.38
N THR A 177 -11.31 -1.12 -12.80
CA THR A 177 -12.06 -2.25 -12.24
C THR A 177 -11.73 -2.48 -10.75
N TYR A 178 -10.47 -2.28 -10.36
CA TYR A 178 -10.03 -2.36 -8.97
C TYR A 178 -10.23 -1.06 -8.19
N GLY A 179 -10.81 -0.02 -8.81
CA GLY A 179 -11.06 1.27 -8.18
C GLY A 179 -9.78 1.94 -7.68
N VAL A 180 -8.68 1.78 -8.41
CA VAL A 180 -7.39 2.43 -8.09
C VAL A 180 -7.42 3.87 -8.56
N ASN A 181 -6.79 4.79 -7.83
CA ASN A 181 -6.80 6.23 -8.11
C ASN A 181 -5.43 6.91 -7.92
N SER A 182 -4.42 6.18 -7.47
CA SER A 182 -3.06 6.71 -7.23
C SER A 182 -1.99 5.62 -7.36
N TRP A 183 -0.75 6.03 -7.64
CA TRP A 183 0.43 5.15 -7.68
C TRP A 183 1.37 5.46 -6.51
N PRO A 184 2.00 4.45 -5.90
CA PRO A 184 1.64 3.03 -5.97
C PRO A 184 0.34 2.74 -5.23
N THR A 185 -0.35 1.67 -5.61
CA THR A 185 -1.45 1.09 -4.83
C THR A 185 -1.26 -0.41 -4.73
N LEU A 186 -1.33 -0.94 -3.52
CA LEU A 186 -1.28 -2.36 -3.25
C LEU A 186 -2.69 -2.90 -2.96
N VAL A 187 -3.02 -4.05 -3.56
CA VAL A 187 -4.28 -4.75 -3.31
C VAL A 187 -3.95 -6.18 -2.87
N LEU A 188 -4.48 -6.58 -1.72
CA LEU A 188 -4.26 -7.91 -1.15
C LEU A 188 -5.49 -8.78 -1.31
N LEU A 189 -5.29 -10.00 -1.82
CA LEU A 189 -6.31 -11.02 -1.98
C LEU A 189 -5.99 -12.22 -1.09
N ASP A 190 -7.04 -12.92 -0.60
CA ASP A 190 -6.88 -14.17 0.13
C ASP A 190 -6.60 -15.37 -0.82
N SER A 191 -6.33 -16.54 -0.24
CA SER A 191 -6.05 -17.77 -0.99
C SER A 191 -7.23 -18.31 -1.82
N GLU A 192 -8.42 -17.78 -1.63
CA GLU A 192 -9.60 -18.11 -2.42
C GLU A 192 -9.86 -17.09 -3.54
N GLY A 193 -9.03 -16.04 -3.63
CA GLY A 193 -9.14 -14.97 -4.62
C GLY A 193 -10.13 -13.88 -4.23
N ASN A 194 -10.41 -13.69 -2.94
CA ASN A 194 -11.27 -12.62 -2.47
C ASN A 194 -10.46 -11.40 -2.05
N PHE A 195 -11.06 -10.24 -2.22
CA PHE A 195 -10.50 -8.95 -1.83
C PHE A 195 -10.39 -8.85 -0.30
N VAL A 196 -9.23 -8.47 0.21
CA VAL A 196 -8.96 -8.34 1.66
C VAL A 196 -8.69 -6.90 2.04
N ALA A 197 -7.74 -6.26 1.37
CA ALA A 197 -7.29 -4.92 1.71
C ALA A 197 -6.76 -4.18 0.50
N LYS A 198 -6.77 -2.85 0.58
CA LYS A 198 -6.16 -1.95 -0.39
C LYS A 198 -5.48 -0.80 0.36
N GLY A 199 -4.29 -0.42 -0.10
CA GLY A 199 -3.57 0.75 0.43
C GLY A 199 -2.78 1.44 -0.66
N SER A 200 -2.60 2.75 -0.55
CA SER A 200 -1.90 3.57 -1.54
C SER A 200 -0.77 4.35 -0.89
N GLY A 201 0.29 4.59 -1.65
CA GLY A 201 1.49 5.29 -1.19
C GLY A 201 2.60 4.36 -0.73
N GLU A 202 3.66 4.97 -0.19
CA GLU A 202 4.85 4.30 0.35
C GLU A 202 4.66 3.92 1.84
N GLY A 203 5.60 3.12 2.38
CA GLY A 203 5.65 2.80 3.81
C GLY A 203 4.62 1.76 4.27
N LEU A 204 4.04 1.00 3.34
CA LEU A 204 3.02 -0.02 3.65
C LEU A 204 3.60 -1.39 4.03
N HIS A 205 4.92 -1.59 3.95
CA HIS A 205 5.58 -2.89 4.12
C HIS A 205 5.10 -3.63 5.37
N ASP A 206 5.18 -3.01 6.55
CA ASP A 206 4.88 -3.69 7.81
C ASP A 206 3.39 -4.04 7.95
N ALA A 207 2.51 -3.15 7.48
CA ALA A 207 1.08 -3.39 7.48
C ALA A 207 0.70 -4.53 6.53
N VAL A 208 1.32 -4.58 5.34
CA VAL A 208 1.13 -5.65 4.35
C VAL A 208 1.71 -6.96 4.86
N ASP A 209 2.92 -6.95 5.44
CA ASP A 209 3.55 -8.13 6.03
C ASP A 209 2.68 -8.75 7.13
N LEU A 210 2.17 -7.93 8.05
CA LEU A 210 1.26 -8.38 9.10
C LEU A 210 -0.04 -8.98 8.54
N ALA A 211 -0.60 -8.37 7.49
CA ALA A 211 -1.81 -8.86 6.86
C ALA A 211 -1.57 -10.20 6.15
N ILE A 212 -0.46 -10.33 5.40
CA ILE A 212 -0.06 -11.59 4.76
C ILE A 212 0.14 -12.68 5.82
N ALA A 213 0.85 -12.40 6.91
CA ALA A 213 1.06 -13.38 8.00
C ALA A 213 -0.25 -13.91 8.58
N LYS A 214 -1.26 -13.04 8.77
CA LYS A 214 -2.60 -13.43 9.22
C LYS A 214 -3.31 -14.32 8.19
N LEU A 215 -3.21 -13.99 6.91
CA LEU A 215 -3.81 -14.77 5.83
C LEU A 215 -3.14 -16.14 5.68
N VAL A 216 -1.82 -16.22 5.79
CA VAL A 216 -1.07 -17.49 5.81
C VAL A 216 -1.57 -18.37 6.94
N LYS A 217 -1.65 -17.83 8.17
CA LYS A 217 -2.14 -18.57 9.32
C LYS A 217 -3.56 -19.08 9.08
N SER A 218 -4.49 -18.22 8.71
CA SER A 218 -5.89 -18.63 8.49
C SER A 218 -6.05 -19.56 7.29
N GLY A 219 -5.27 -19.37 6.23
CA GLY A 219 -5.28 -20.25 5.07
C GLY A 219 -4.79 -21.67 5.37
N ARG A 220 -3.79 -21.81 6.25
CA ARG A 220 -3.33 -23.11 6.78
C ARG A 220 -4.41 -23.77 7.64
N GLU A 221 -5.00 -23.04 8.58
CA GLU A 221 -6.06 -23.52 9.46
C GLU A 221 -7.29 -23.99 8.66
N ASN A 222 -7.69 -23.25 7.65
CA ASN A 222 -8.84 -23.54 6.78
C ASN A 222 -8.51 -24.47 5.61
N LYS A 223 -7.25 -24.88 5.44
CA LYS A 223 -6.78 -25.74 4.33
C LYS A 223 -7.07 -25.15 2.94
N THR A 224 -7.05 -23.83 2.81
CA THR A 224 -7.25 -23.12 1.56
C THR A 224 -5.93 -22.71 0.90
N LEU A 225 -4.80 -22.84 1.61
CA LEU A 225 -3.47 -22.47 1.13
C LEU A 225 -2.78 -23.65 0.44
N ASN A 226 -2.17 -23.39 -0.72
CA ASN A 226 -1.30 -24.30 -1.43
C ASN A 226 0.14 -23.77 -1.38
N GLU A 227 1.02 -24.42 -0.65
CA GLU A 227 2.42 -23.99 -0.47
C GLU A 227 3.37 -24.53 -1.55
N LYS A 228 2.86 -25.16 -2.61
CA LYS A 228 3.71 -25.57 -3.73
C LYS A 228 4.00 -24.35 -4.60
N PRO A 229 5.27 -24.06 -4.92
CA PRO A 229 5.60 -22.95 -5.81
C PRO A 229 4.85 -23.04 -7.14
N ILE A 230 4.44 -21.87 -7.67
CA ILE A 230 3.90 -21.79 -9.03
C ILE A 230 5.07 -21.44 -9.95
N ASP A 231 5.27 -22.27 -10.98
CA ASP A 231 6.18 -21.93 -12.07
C ASP A 231 5.39 -21.21 -13.16
N PHE A 232 5.64 -19.91 -13.30
CA PHE A 232 5.03 -19.11 -14.36
C PHE A 232 5.71 -19.28 -15.72
N GLY A 233 6.83 -20.02 -15.79
CA GLY A 233 7.66 -20.11 -16.97
C GLY A 233 8.26 -18.74 -17.31
N GLN A 234 9.56 -18.61 -17.32
CA GLN A 234 10.16 -17.33 -17.75
C GLN A 234 10.09 -17.23 -19.28
N SER A 235 9.48 -16.17 -19.78
CA SER A 235 9.77 -15.75 -21.14
C SER A 235 11.18 -15.17 -21.15
N VAL A 236 12.18 -15.98 -21.49
CA VAL A 236 13.56 -15.51 -21.73
C VAL A 236 13.57 -14.78 -23.07
N GLU A 237 12.91 -13.63 -23.14
CA GLU A 237 13.08 -12.75 -24.29
C GLU A 237 14.41 -12.01 -24.10
N LYS A 238 15.35 -12.27 -25.00
CA LYS A 238 16.59 -11.51 -25.09
C LYS A 238 16.27 -10.05 -25.36
N ALA A 239 16.94 -9.16 -24.65
CA ALA A 239 16.91 -7.74 -24.97
C ALA A 239 17.16 -7.52 -26.48
N THR A 240 16.27 -6.82 -27.12
CA THR A 240 16.37 -6.49 -28.54
C THR A 240 17.38 -5.38 -28.83
N SER A 241 17.84 -4.69 -27.78
CA SER A 241 18.81 -3.62 -27.83
C SER A 241 19.92 -3.86 -26.82
N PRO A 242 21.20 -3.55 -27.15
CA PRO A 242 22.29 -3.56 -26.17
C PRO A 242 22.21 -2.41 -25.17
N LEU A 243 21.33 -1.43 -25.39
CA LEU A 243 21.11 -0.28 -24.54
C LEU A 243 19.68 -0.25 -24.02
N TYR A 244 19.51 0.03 -22.73
CA TYR A 244 18.20 0.10 -22.08
C TYR A 244 17.74 1.54 -21.84
N PHE A 245 18.59 2.36 -21.21
CA PHE A 245 18.28 3.75 -20.84
C PHE A 245 19.52 4.66 -21.08
N PRO A 246 19.95 4.84 -22.34
CA PRO A 246 21.09 5.67 -22.65
C PRO A 246 20.84 7.11 -22.25
N GLY A 247 21.59 7.61 -21.26
CA GLY A 247 21.43 8.95 -20.70
C GLY A 247 22.39 9.97 -21.29
N LYS A 248 23.68 9.63 -21.43
CA LYS A 248 24.73 10.53 -21.92
C LYS A 248 25.62 9.81 -22.94
N VAL A 249 26.10 10.56 -23.90
CA VAL A 249 27.06 10.11 -24.90
C VAL A 249 28.29 11.02 -24.88
N LEU A 250 29.48 10.45 -24.83
CA LEU A 250 30.75 11.12 -25.02
C LEU A 250 31.47 10.54 -26.23
N ALA A 251 31.77 11.35 -27.20
CA ALA A 251 32.63 10.96 -28.31
C ALA A 251 34.08 11.39 -28.02
N ASP A 252 35.00 10.42 -28.07
CA ASP A 252 36.43 10.66 -27.99
C ASP A 252 37.02 10.52 -29.39
N ALA A 253 37.33 11.65 -30.01
CA ALA A 253 37.87 11.71 -31.36
C ALA A 253 39.27 11.11 -31.50
N GLU A 254 40.12 11.22 -30.45
CA GLU A 254 41.49 10.71 -30.47
C GLU A 254 41.52 9.17 -30.47
N SER A 255 40.77 8.56 -29.57
CA SER A 255 40.68 7.09 -29.50
C SER A 255 39.65 6.48 -30.45
N LYS A 256 38.89 7.31 -31.20
CA LYS A 256 37.78 6.89 -32.07
C LYS A 256 36.75 6.04 -31.34
N ARG A 257 36.42 6.36 -30.08
CA ARG A 257 35.48 5.67 -29.25
C ARG A 257 34.27 6.51 -28.92
N ILE A 258 33.16 5.84 -28.71
CA ILE A 258 31.95 6.45 -28.15
C ILE A 258 31.66 5.76 -26.81
N PHE A 259 31.54 6.57 -25.77
CA PHE A 259 31.14 6.11 -24.44
C PHE A 259 29.67 6.45 -24.23
N ILE A 260 28.87 5.49 -23.80
CA ILE A 260 27.44 5.67 -23.54
C ILE A 260 27.19 5.29 -22.08
N ALA A 261 26.67 6.23 -21.30
CA ALA A 261 26.17 5.97 -19.98
C ALA A 261 24.76 5.38 -20.11
N ASP A 262 24.60 4.13 -19.77
CA ASP A 262 23.32 3.42 -19.74
C ASP A 262 23.03 3.01 -18.28
N SER A 263 21.86 3.38 -17.76
CA SER A 263 21.54 3.30 -16.33
C SER A 263 20.32 2.43 -16.02
#